data_a795b0d29c3f3417c8e1e8ef8f98e41a
#
_entry.id   a795b0d29c3f3417c8e1e8ef8f98e41a
#
_cell.length_a   1.000
_cell.length_b   1.000
_cell.length_c   1.000
_cell.angle_alpha   90.00
_cell.angle_beta   90.00
_cell.angle_gamma   90.00
#
_symmetry.space_group_name_H-M   'P 1'
#
loop_
_entity.id
_entity.type
_entity.pdbx_description
1 polymer ?
#
loop_
_entity_poly.entity_id
_entity_poly.type
_entity_poly.pdbx_seq_one_letter_code
_entity_poly.pdbx_strand_id
1 'polypeptide(L)'
;VAHEGWFTEDFTWAELQTLRCRERLPKLRAGSASFDDTQPPLRLADVLALVRAASLDQGREIGVVLEIKHATSFGALGFDVAGTIAAELRAAGWADGALPLVIESFESTVLAQVRAHGIRGSYVYLLEAAGRPYDLVTARGPSAPTYAAHASPAGLDALAGVVDGISVDKRMILAPDRLGRATGP
;
A
#
# COMPACT_ATOMS: atom_id res chain seq x y z
N VAL A 1 22.13 -0.94 1.71
CA VAL A 1 22.32 -0.78 3.16
C VAL A 1 21.78 -2.05 3.78
N ALA A 2 22.62 -2.80 4.53
CA ALA A 2 22.15 -3.91 5.32
C ALA A 2 21.34 -3.35 6.49
N HIS A 3 20.11 -3.77 6.65
CA HIS A 3 19.30 -3.46 7.82
C HIS A 3 19.46 -4.62 8.82
N GLU A 4 19.75 -4.29 10.06
CA GLU A 4 19.79 -5.24 11.16
C GLU A 4 18.55 -5.02 12.04
N GLY A 5 17.77 -6.06 12.28
CA GLY A 5 16.52 -5.96 13.03
C GLY A 5 15.69 -7.24 12.96
N TRP A 6 14.48 -7.14 13.44
CA TRP A 6 13.48 -8.20 13.37
C TRP A 6 12.55 -7.92 12.19
N PHE A 7 12.49 -8.83 11.22
CA PHE A 7 11.66 -8.70 10.03
C PHE A 7 10.51 -9.69 10.09
N THR A 8 9.39 -9.35 9.47
CA THR A 8 8.18 -10.20 9.47
C THR A 8 8.43 -11.58 8.89
N GLU A 9 9.30 -11.69 7.91
CA GLU A 9 9.71 -12.93 7.25
C GLU A 9 10.57 -13.86 8.11
N ASP A 10 11.10 -13.37 9.24
CA ASP A 10 11.87 -14.17 10.20
C ASP A 10 10.98 -14.97 11.15
N PHE A 11 9.66 -14.73 11.13
CA PHE A 11 8.71 -15.28 12.09
C PHE A 11 7.65 -16.15 11.43
N THR A 12 7.23 -17.17 12.15
CA THR A 12 5.99 -17.90 11.84
C THR A 12 4.77 -17.05 12.16
N TRP A 13 3.63 -17.37 11.52
CA TRP A 13 2.37 -16.69 11.85
C TRP A 13 1.98 -16.82 13.32
N ALA A 14 2.24 -17.98 13.93
CA ALA A 14 1.95 -18.20 15.37
C ALA A 14 2.75 -17.25 16.27
N GLU A 15 4.01 -16.97 15.92
CA GLU A 15 4.84 -16.02 16.65
C GLU A 15 4.35 -14.59 16.44
N LEU A 16 4.02 -14.20 15.21
CA LEU A 16 3.48 -12.88 14.91
C LEU A 16 2.16 -12.60 15.65
N GLN A 17 1.33 -13.62 15.87
CA GLN A 17 0.09 -13.49 16.63
C GLN A 17 0.29 -13.21 18.13
N THR A 18 1.48 -13.39 18.67
CA THR A 18 1.81 -13.00 20.05
C THR A 18 2.01 -11.49 20.19
N LEU A 19 2.28 -10.80 19.10
CA LEU A 19 2.45 -9.35 19.07
C LEU A 19 1.11 -8.63 19.28
N ARG A 20 1.20 -7.38 19.73
CA ARG A 20 0.05 -6.48 19.87
C ARG A 20 0.33 -5.15 19.21
N CYS A 21 -0.69 -4.62 18.54
CA CYS A 21 -0.61 -3.32 17.90
C CYS A 21 -0.62 -2.20 18.94
N ARG A 22 0.18 -1.14 18.69
CA ARG A 22 0.23 0.06 19.50
C ARG A 22 0.23 1.30 18.61
N GLU A 23 -0.44 2.35 19.07
CA GLU A 23 -0.44 3.64 18.39
C GLU A 23 0.95 4.29 18.44
N ARG A 24 1.51 4.60 17.30
CA ARG A 24 2.83 5.23 17.17
C ARG A 24 2.86 6.67 17.66
N LEU A 25 1.74 7.39 17.58
CA LEU A 25 1.59 8.80 17.93
C LEU A 25 0.50 9.00 18.99
N PRO A 26 0.61 8.42 20.19
CA PRO A 26 -0.49 8.36 21.16
C PRO A 26 -0.98 9.73 21.62
N LYS A 27 -0.10 10.74 21.66
CA LYS A 27 -0.49 12.12 22.02
C LYS A 27 -1.37 12.77 20.95
N LEU A 28 -1.16 12.43 19.67
CA LEU A 28 -1.95 12.97 18.55
C LEU A 28 -3.21 12.16 18.30
N ARG A 29 -3.17 10.86 18.58
CA ARG A 29 -4.23 9.89 18.28
C ARG A 29 -4.65 9.15 19.56
N ALA A 30 -5.06 9.88 20.57
CA ALA A 30 -5.45 9.34 21.87
C ALA A 30 -6.58 8.29 21.75
N GLY A 31 -7.53 8.48 20.83
CA GLY A 31 -8.58 7.51 20.55
C GLY A 31 -8.05 6.17 20.05
N SER A 32 -7.04 6.16 19.18
CA SER A 32 -6.37 4.92 18.74
C SER A 32 -5.58 4.29 19.88
N ALA A 33 -4.89 5.11 20.68
CA ALA A 33 -4.07 4.64 21.79
C ALA A 33 -4.89 3.93 22.90
N SER A 34 -6.20 4.18 23.00
CA SER A 34 -7.07 3.45 23.92
C SER A 34 -7.21 1.95 23.59
N PHE A 35 -6.81 1.56 22.37
CA PHE A 35 -6.80 0.16 21.93
C PHE A 35 -5.41 -0.48 21.95
N ASP A 36 -4.40 0.21 22.50
CA ASP A 36 -3.05 -0.34 22.64
C ASP A 36 -3.08 -1.71 23.33
N ASP A 37 -2.27 -2.62 22.82
CA ASP A 37 -2.10 -3.99 23.33
C ASP A 37 -3.37 -4.89 23.29
N THR A 38 -4.46 -4.43 22.65
CA THR A 38 -5.71 -5.21 22.59
C THR A 38 -5.82 -6.07 21.31
N GLN A 39 -5.20 -5.65 20.20
CA GLN A 39 -5.37 -6.30 18.90
C GLN A 39 -4.05 -6.85 18.34
N PRO A 40 -4.03 -8.10 17.83
CA PRO A 40 -2.88 -8.65 17.13
C PRO A 40 -2.79 -8.09 15.71
N PRO A 41 -1.65 -8.30 15.01
CA PRO A 41 -1.59 -8.17 13.56
C PRO A 41 -2.61 -9.08 12.87
N LEU A 42 -3.16 -8.64 11.74
CA LEU A 42 -4.13 -9.40 10.95
C LEU A 42 -3.51 -9.81 9.61
N ARG A 43 -3.91 -10.98 9.10
CA ARG A 43 -3.66 -11.35 7.71
C ARG A 43 -4.65 -10.64 6.79
N LEU A 44 -4.32 -10.57 5.50
CA LEU A 44 -5.22 -10.00 4.50
C LEU A 44 -6.60 -10.68 4.53
N ALA A 45 -6.66 -12.00 4.59
CA ALA A 45 -7.91 -12.76 4.67
C ALA A 45 -8.79 -12.33 5.87
N ASP A 46 -8.16 -12.08 7.03
CA ASP A 46 -8.88 -11.69 8.26
C ASP A 46 -9.48 -10.27 8.08
N VAL A 47 -8.74 -9.34 7.46
CA VAL A 47 -9.21 -7.98 7.15
C VAL A 47 -10.37 -8.02 6.15
N LEU A 48 -10.25 -8.80 5.06
CA LEU A 48 -11.30 -8.92 4.05
C LEU A 48 -12.61 -9.50 4.62
N ALA A 49 -12.49 -10.50 5.51
CA ALA A 49 -13.63 -11.07 6.21
C ALA A 49 -14.29 -10.06 7.16
N LEU A 50 -13.48 -9.29 7.91
CA LEU A 50 -13.96 -8.23 8.79
C LEU A 50 -14.72 -7.14 8.04
N VAL A 51 -14.17 -6.66 6.92
CA VAL A 51 -14.81 -5.63 6.09
C VAL A 51 -16.13 -6.12 5.53
N ARG A 52 -16.19 -7.38 5.10
CA ARG A 52 -17.44 -7.99 4.62
C ARG A 52 -18.50 -8.09 5.71
N ALA A 53 -18.13 -8.53 6.91
CA ALA A 53 -19.03 -8.59 8.05
C ALA A 53 -19.53 -7.18 8.44
N ALA A 54 -18.65 -6.19 8.49
CA ALA A 54 -19.01 -4.80 8.78
C ALA A 54 -19.94 -4.20 7.71
N SER A 55 -19.74 -4.54 6.44
CA SER A 55 -20.63 -4.10 5.35
C SER A 55 -22.04 -4.62 5.54
N LEU A 56 -22.19 -5.89 5.92
CA LEU A 56 -23.50 -6.51 6.20
C LEU A 56 -24.16 -5.89 7.43
N ASP A 57 -23.40 -5.72 8.52
CA ASP A 57 -23.91 -5.15 9.77
C ASP A 57 -24.40 -3.71 9.58
N GLN A 58 -23.67 -2.91 8.82
CA GLN A 58 -24.01 -1.51 8.57
C GLN A 58 -24.99 -1.29 7.40
N GLY A 59 -25.36 -2.33 6.66
CA GLY A 59 -26.25 -2.24 5.50
C GLY A 59 -25.69 -1.34 4.38
N ARG A 60 -24.36 -1.19 4.29
CA ARG A 60 -23.68 -0.42 3.24
C ARG A 60 -22.38 -1.10 2.82
N GLU A 61 -22.02 -0.91 1.57
CA GLU A 61 -20.77 -1.40 1.04
C GLU A 61 -19.58 -0.61 1.62
N ILE A 62 -18.58 -1.34 2.13
CA ILE A 62 -17.31 -0.80 2.61
C ILE A 62 -16.22 -1.31 1.69
N GLY A 63 -15.47 -0.40 1.08
CA GLY A 63 -14.35 -0.74 0.22
C GLY A 63 -13.06 -1.01 0.99
N VAL A 64 -12.09 -1.58 0.29
CA VAL A 64 -10.74 -1.82 0.80
C VAL A 64 -9.72 -1.05 -0.02
N VAL A 65 -8.80 -0.37 0.67
CA VAL A 65 -7.56 0.15 0.09
C VAL A 65 -6.42 -0.74 0.59
N LEU A 66 -5.80 -1.45 -0.34
CA LEU A 66 -4.71 -2.41 -0.08
C LEU A 66 -3.39 -1.82 -0.56
N GLU A 67 -2.54 -1.39 0.39
CA GLU A 67 -1.18 -0.96 0.06
C GLU A 67 -0.21 -2.15 0.07
N ILE A 68 0.51 -2.34 -1.04
CA ILE A 68 1.56 -3.35 -1.17
C ILE A 68 2.91 -2.68 -0.94
N LYS A 69 3.62 -3.13 0.11
CA LYS A 69 4.91 -2.59 0.50
C LYS A 69 6.04 -3.56 0.16
N HIS A 70 7.16 -3.00 -0.33
CA HIS A 70 8.43 -3.70 -0.48
C HIS A 70 8.39 -4.99 -1.32
N ALA A 71 7.51 -5.06 -2.34
CA ALA A 71 7.34 -6.25 -3.17
C ALA A 71 8.64 -6.70 -3.84
N THR A 72 9.46 -5.75 -4.32
CA THR A 72 10.77 -6.04 -4.92
C THR A 72 11.74 -6.68 -3.91
N SER A 73 11.75 -6.20 -2.65
CA SER A 73 12.59 -6.77 -1.60
C SER A 73 12.16 -8.19 -1.25
N PHE A 74 10.87 -8.43 -1.09
CA PHE A 74 10.33 -9.78 -0.86
C PHE A 74 10.56 -10.71 -2.05
N GLY A 75 10.45 -10.19 -3.28
CA GLY A 75 10.78 -10.94 -4.51
C GLY A 75 12.24 -11.40 -4.54
N ALA A 76 13.16 -10.56 -4.08
CA ALA A 76 14.58 -10.93 -3.95
C ALA A 76 14.82 -12.04 -2.91
N LEU A 77 13.93 -12.22 -1.94
CA LEU A 77 13.92 -13.31 -0.96
C LEU A 77 13.17 -14.56 -1.46
N GLY A 78 12.63 -14.53 -2.69
CA GLY A 78 11.92 -15.66 -3.30
C GLY A 78 10.41 -15.69 -3.07
N PHE A 79 9.81 -14.65 -2.51
CA PHE A 79 8.36 -14.57 -2.32
C PHE A 79 7.65 -14.04 -3.58
N ASP A 80 6.61 -14.74 -4.03
CA ASP A 80 5.68 -14.25 -5.05
C ASP A 80 4.58 -13.41 -4.39
N VAL A 81 4.87 -12.14 -4.16
CA VAL A 81 3.93 -11.21 -3.49
C VAL A 81 2.66 -11.01 -4.31
N ALA A 82 2.79 -10.80 -5.63
CA ALA A 82 1.64 -10.55 -6.49
C ALA A 82 0.73 -11.77 -6.60
N GLY A 83 1.31 -12.97 -6.78
CA GLY A 83 0.56 -14.22 -6.83
C GLY A 83 -0.13 -14.54 -5.51
N THR A 84 0.55 -14.31 -4.38
CA THR A 84 -0.03 -14.51 -3.03
C THR A 84 -1.23 -13.59 -2.80
N ILE A 85 -1.10 -12.29 -3.08
CA ILE A 85 -2.20 -11.32 -2.95
C ILE A 85 -3.37 -11.70 -3.87
N ALA A 86 -3.07 -12.05 -5.11
CA ALA A 86 -4.11 -12.46 -6.06
C ALA A 86 -4.87 -13.72 -5.60
N ALA A 87 -4.19 -14.68 -5.00
CA ALA A 87 -4.81 -15.89 -4.46
C ALA A 87 -5.73 -15.56 -3.27
N GLU A 88 -5.27 -14.73 -2.33
CA GLU A 88 -6.05 -14.29 -1.17
C GLU A 88 -7.31 -13.50 -1.60
N LEU A 89 -7.17 -12.55 -2.53
CA LEU A 89 -8.29 -11.77 -3.04
C LEU A 89 -9.33 -12.66 -3.74
N ARG A 90 -8.91 -13.67 -4.52
CA ARG A 90 -9.83 -14.64 -5.13
C ARG A 90 -10.53 -15.49 -4.09
N ALA A 91 -9.80 -16.02 -3.13
CA ALA A 91 -10.36 -16.86 -2.07
C ALA A 91 -11.41 -16.10 -1.24
N ALA A 92 -11.21 -14.80 -1.04
CA ALA A 92 -12.14 -13.94 -0.30
C ALA A 92 -13.28 -13.34 -1.15
N GLY A 93 -13.31 -13.57 -2.48
CA GLY A 93 -14.33 -13.03 -3.39
C GLY A 93 -14.18 -11.53 -3.70
N TRP A 94 -12.94 -11.03 -3.73
CA TRP A 94 -12.59 -9.63 -4.02
C TRP A 94 -11.92 -9.44 -5.39
N ALA A 95 -11.87 -10.47 -6.22
CA ALA A 95 -11.07 -10.44 -7.46
C ALA A 95 -11.82 -9.95 -8.70
N ASP A 96 -13.13 -9.99 -8.71
CA ASP A 96 -14.00 -9.82 -9.89
C ASP A 96 -14.49 -8.38 -10.11
N GLY A 97 -14.17 -7.47 -9.20
CA GLY A 97 -14.58 -6.07 -9.25
C GLY A 97 -16.02 -5.82 -8.77
N ALA A 98 -16.67 -6.82 -8.17
CA ALA A 98 -17.98 -6.64 -7.56
C ALA A 98 -17.94 -5.80 -6.28
N LEU A 99 -16.79 -5.77 -5.60
CA LEU A 99 -16.59 -5.00 -4.39
C LEU A 99 -15.55 -3.88 -4.62
N PRO A 100 -15.69 -2.72 -3.96
CA PRO A 100 -14.77 -1.59 -4.15
C PRO A 100 -13.39 -1.93 -3.62
N LEU A 101 -12.44 -2.15 -4.51
CA LEU A 101 -11.05 -2.47 -4.21
C LEU A 101 -10.12 -1.45 -4.87
N VAL A 102 -9.29 -0.82 -4.05
CA VAL A 102 -8.15 -0.03 -4.50
C VAL A 102 -6.88 -0.77 -4.12
N ILE A 103 -5.97 -0.94 -5.06
CA ILE A 103 -4.64 -1.54 -4.83
C ILE A 103 -3.62 -0.45 -5.09
N GLU A 104 -2.79 -0.17 -4.08
CA GLU A 104 -1.80 0.89 -4.18
C GLU A 104 -0.41 0.43 -3.80
N SER A 105 0.61 1.05 -4.38
CA SER A 105 2.02 0.78 -4.07
C SER A 105 2.91 1.93 -4.53
N PHE A 106 4.06 2.09 -3.86
CA PHE A 106 5.19 2.89 -4.32
C PHE A 106 6.03 2.18 -5.42
N GLU A 107 5.70 0.92 -5.73
CA GLU A 107 6.36 0.12 -6.74
C GLU A 107 5.36 -0.22 -7.86
N SER A 108 5.50 0.44 -9.02
CA SER A 108 4.56 0.23 -10.14
C SER A 108 4.61 -1.17 -10.73
N THR A 109 5.73 -1.87 -10.57
CA THR A 109 5.92 -3.23 -11.07
C THR A 109 4.94 -4.21 -10.43
N VAL A 110 4.75 -4.16 -9.12
CA VAL A 110 3.81 -5.07 -8.42
C VAL A 110 2.35 -4.77 -8.77
N LEU A 111 2.00 -3.50 -9.03
CA LEU A 111 0.65 -3.13 -9.50
C LEU A 111 0.34 -3.81 -10.84
N ALA A 112 1.30 -3.75 -11.79
CA ALA A 112 1.16 -4.42 -13.09
C ALA A 112 1.09 -5.94 -12.92
N GLN A 113 1.87 -6.54 -12.03
CA GLN A 113 1.85 -7.98 -11.77
C GLN A 113 0.50 -8.44 -11.19
N VAL A 114 -0.05 -7.74 -10.18
CA VAL A 114 -1.37 -8.08 -9.62
C VAL A 114 -2.47 -7.92 -10.68
N ARG A 115 -2.40 -6.88 -11.50
CA ARG A 115 -3.33 -6.68 -12.63
C ARG A 115 -3.24 -7.84 -13.63
N ALA A 116 -2.03 -8.30 -13.95
CA ALA A 116 -1.80 -9.46 -14.85
C ALA A 116 -2.37 -10.77 -14.30
N HIS A 117 -2.50 -10.90 -12.99
CA HIS A 117 -3.25 -12.00 -12.36
C HIS A 117 -4.77 -11.88 -12.51
N GLY A 118 -5.30 -10.87 -13.22
CA GLY A 118 -6.73 -10.72 -13.50
C GLY A 118 -7.56 -10.18 -12.31
N ILE A 119 -6.93 -9.58 -11.32
CA ILE A 119 -7.64 -8.92 -10.23
C ILE A 119 -8.22 -7.60 -10.75
N ARG A 120 -9.53 -7.42 -10.57
CA ARG A 120 -10.25 -6.20 -10.93
C ARG A 120 -10.35 -5.25 -9.76
N GLY A 121 -9.92 -4.01 -9.95
CA GLY A 121 -9.92 -2.95 -8.96
C GLY A 121 -9.29 -1.70 -9.54
N SER A 122 -9.24 -0.62 -8.78
CA SER A 122 -8.52 0.59 -9.13
C SER A 122 -7.06 0.47 -8.66
N TYR A 123 -6.12 0.73 -9.56
CA TYR A 123 -4.69 0.66 -9.28
C TYR A 123 -4.12 2.06 -9.12
N VAL A 124 -3.58 2.36 -7.96
CA VAL A 124 -3.07 3.68 -7.61
C VAL A 124 -1.56 3.63 -7.37
N TYR A 125 -0.83 4.46 -8.09
CA TYR A 125 0.61 4.58 -7.91
C TYR A 125 0.93 5.67 -6.90
N LEU A 126 1.65 5.30 -5.85
CA LEU A 126 2.03 6.21 -4.77
C LEU A 126 3.32 6.94 -5.12
N LEU A 127 3.35 8.26 -4.94
CA LEU A 127 4.51 9.10 -5.22
C LEU A 127 4.94 9.85 -3.96
N GLU A 128 6.22 9.72 -3.58
CA GLU A 128 6.82 10.51 -2.52
C GLU A 128 7.30 11.87 -3.03
N ALA A 129 7.44 12.82 -2.12
CA ALA A 129 7.94 14.17 -2.42
C ALA A 129 9.38 14.19 -2.96
N ALA A 130 10.18 13.15 -2.70
CA ALA A 130 11.56 13.01 -3.14
C ALA A 130 11.94 11.54 -3.30
N GLY A 131 13.03 11.28 -4.01
CA GLY A 131 13.54 9.91 -4.18
C GLY A 131 13.11 9.27 -5.49
N ARG A 132 13.22 7.94 -5.54
CA ARG A 132 12.96 7.10 -6.71
C ARG A 132 12.26 5.80 -6.28
N PRO A 133 11.35 5.25 -7.09
CA PRO A 133 10.72 3.94 -6.84
C PRO A 133 11.78 2.83 -6.75
N TYR A 134 11.67 2.00 -5.71
CA TYR A 134 12.70 1.00 -5.42
C TYR A 134 12.76 -0.11 -6.48
N ASP A 135 11.64 -0.54 -7.02
CA ASP A 135 11.56 -1.48 -8.13
C ASP A 135 12.32 -0.99 -9.36
N LEU A 136 12.15 0.30 -9.72
CA LEU A 136 12.84 0.90 -10.85
C LEU A 136 14.32 1.13 -10.57
N VAL A 137 14.70 1.48 -9.34
CA VAL A 137 16.12 1.57 -8.94
C VAL A 137 16.79 0.20 -9.04
N THR A 138 16.13 -0.86 -8.61
CA THR A 138 16.66 -2.22 -8.72
C THR A 138 16.82 -2.64 -10.18
N ALA A 139 15.88 -2.26 -11.07
CA ALA A 139 15.91 -2.65 -12.48
C ALA A 139 16.87 -1.78 -13.33
N ARG A 140 17.04 -0.48 -13.00
CA ARG A 140 17.69 0.50 -13.88
C ARG A 140 18.85 1.25 -13.19
N GLY A 141 19.11 1.00 -11.94
CA GLY A 141 20.14 1.70 -11.16
C GLY A 141 19.91 3.23 -11.11
N PRO A 142 20.97 4.01 -11.23
CA PRO A 142 20.91 5.48 -11.16
C PRO A 142 20.06 6.14 -12.25
N SER A 143 19.76 5.44 -13.37
CA SER A 143 18.93 5.95 -14.47
C SER A 143 17.42 5.82 -14.22
N ALA A 144 17.00 5.23 -13.09
CA ALA A 144 15.60 5.17 -12.71
C ALA A 144 14.99 6.57 -12.59
N PRO A 145 13.77 6.82 -13.08
CA PRO A 145 13.11 8.11 -12.92
C PRO A 145 12.84 8.43 -11.46
N THR A 146 12.82 9.70 -11.11
CA THR A 146 12.41 10.17 -9.77
C THR A 146 10.89 10.19 -9.66
N TYR A 147 10.35 10.23 -8.42
CA TYR A 147 8.93 10.49 -8.20
C TYR A 147 8.47 11.82 -8.82
N ALA A 148 9.31 12.86 -8.75
CA ALA A 148 9.01 14.13 -9.40
C ALA A 148 8.93 14.01 -10.93
N ALA A 149 9.74 13.14 -11.55
CA ALA A 149 9.65 12.89 -12.99
C ALA A 149 8.32 12.18 -13.35
N HIS A 150 7.84 11.26 -12.52
CA HIS A 150 6.53 10.64 -12.71
C HIS A 150 5.36 11.63 -12.52
N ALA A 151 5.51 12.64 -11.67
CA ALA A 151 4.51 13.68 -11.46
C ALA A 151 4.57 14.83 -12.50
N SER A 152 5.53 14.82 -13.42
CA SER A 152 5.59 15.78 -14.52
C SER A 152 4.51 15.49 -15.59
N PRO A 153 4.11 16.46 -16.44
CA PRO A 153 3.15 16.21 -17.51
C PRO A 153 3.50 14.97 -18.35
N ALA A 154 4.75 14.86 -18.81
CA ALA A 154 5.19 13.70 -19.60
C ALA A 154 5.18 12.39 -18.77
N GLY A 155 5.47 12.46 -17.46
CA GLY A 155 5.38 11.31 -16.55
C GLY A 155 3.93 10.86 -16.36
N LEU A 156 3.00 11.79 -16.21
CA LEU A 156 1.57 11.51 -16.09
C LEU A 156 1.01 10.90 -17.39
N ASP A 157 1.41 11.44 -18.55
CA ASP A 157 1.04 10.88 -19.85
C ASP A 157 1.54 9.42 -19.99
N ALA A 158 2.75 9.13 -19.51
CA ALA A 158 3.32 7.78 -19.55
C ALA A 158 2.62 6.83 -18.57
N LEU A 159 2.02 7.32 -17.49
CA LEU A 159 1.25 6.53 -16.52
C LEU A 159 -0.20 6.31 -16.96
N ALA A 160 -0.72 7.14 -17.88
CA ALA A 160 -2.08 7.01 -18.40
C ALA A 160 -2.28 5.62 -19.03
N GLY A 161 -3.30 4.90 -18.57
CA GLY A 161 -3.57 3.52 -18.99
C GLY A 161 -2.69 2.43 -18.33
N VAL A 162 -1.66 2.82 -17.57
CA VAL A 162 -0.84 1.90 -16.76
C VAL A 162 -1.45 1.76 -15.38
N VAL A 163 -1.83 2.88 -14.76
CA VAL A 163 -2.54 2.93 -13.49
C VAL A 163 -3.82 3.75 -13.63
N ASP A 164 -4.74 3.59 -12.71
CA ASP A 164 -6.04 4.29 -12.74
C ASP A 164 -5.96 5.63 -12.00
N GLY A 165 -4.92 5.83 -11.19
CA GLY A 165 -4.68 7.06 -10.46
C GLY A 165 -3.30 7.13 -9.85
N ILE A 166 -2.97 8.31 -9.34
CA ILE A 166 -1.79 8.55 -8.52
C ILE A 166 -2.22 9.10 -7.17
N SER A 167 -1.48 8.76 -6.12
CA SER A 167 -1.61 9.37 -4.81
C SER A 167 -0.24 9.96 -4.44
N VAL A 168 -0.21 11.24 -4.14
CA VAL A 168 1.06 11.97 -3.96
C VAL A 168 1.21 12.42 -2.51
N ASP A 169 2.46 12.54 -2.04
CA ASP A 169 2.72 13.18 -0.75
C ASP A 169 2.11 14.58 -0.75
N LYS A 170 1.39 14.92 0.32
CA LYS A 170 0.71 16.21 0.46
C LYS A 170 1.61 17.42 0.23
N ARG A 171 2.91 17.30 0.50
CA ARG A 171 3.91 18.36 0.25
C ARG A 171 4.14 18.64 -1.23
N MET A 172 3.70 17.76 -2.13
CA MET A 172 3.73 17.99 -3.58
C MET A 172 2.57 18.86 -4.06
N ILE A 173 1.50 18.98 -3.26
CA ILE A 173 0.29 19.74 -3.59
C ILE A 173 0.15 20.97 -2.69
N LEU A 174 0.51 20.84 -1.42
CA LEU A 174 0.33 21.88 -0.41
C LEU A 174 1.70 22.37 0.07
N ALA A 175 2.04 23.62 -0.21
CA ALA A 175 3.16 24.29 0.42
C ALA A 175 2.69 24.95 1.74
N PRO A 176 3.31 24.67 2.91
CA PRO A 176 3.01 25.44 4.11
C PRO A 176 3.62 26.84 4.00
N ASP A 177 2.84 27.87 4.36
CA ASP A 177 3.38 29.20 4.60
C ASP A 177 4.25 29.22 5.87
N ARG A 178 4.84 30.38 6.18
CA ARG A 178 5.68 30.53 7.39
C ARG A 178 4.93 30.29 8.71
N LEU A 179 3.60 30.25 8.68
CA LEU A 179 2.73 30.00 9.82
C LEU A 179 2.18 28.55 9.81
N GLY A 180 2.65 27.71 8.88
CA GLY A 180 2.22 26.33 8.74
C GLY A 180 0.82 26.16 8.12
N ARG A 181 0.25 27.19 7.52
CA ARG A 181 -1.05 27.10 6.82
C ARG A 181 -0.80 26.55 5.42
N ALA A 182 -1.66 25.64 5.00
CA ALA A 182 -1.61 25.12 3.64
C ALA A 182 -1.92 26.27 2.65
N THR A 183 -0.97 26.54 1.76
CA THR A 183 -1.19 27.39 0.58
C THR A 183 -1.33 26.45 -0.61
N GLY A 184 -2.33 26.66 -1.45
CA GLY A 184 -2.46 25.93 -2.71
C GLY A 184 -1.26 26.18 -3.63
N PRO A 185 -1.09 25.34 -4.70
CA PRO A 185 -0.08 25.57 -5.71
C PRO A 185 -0.26 26.92 -6.42
#